data_c291d06338f26628dce1b62f1fd7d5f4
#
_entry.id   c291d06338f26628dce1b62f1fd7d5f4
#
_cell.length_a   1.000
_cell.length_b   1.000
_cell.length_c   1.000
_cell.angle_alpha   90.00
_cell.angle_beta   90.00
_cell.angle_gamma   90.00
#
_symmetry.space_group_name_H-M   'P 1'
#
loop_
_entity.id
_entity.type
_entity.pdbx_description
1 polymer ?
#
loop_
_entity_poly.entity_id
_entity_poly.type
_entity_poly.pdbx_seq_one_letter_code
_entity_poly.pdbx_strand_id
1 'polypeptide(L)'
;MRHRFLLFPFMMVACIFCLTSCRGLTNRESIVSLYLENAGAFRRASETGDWEALSEINGIERIEAEERCINMLCGGIGFGSGTSYYGIFYSDSDDLLAVNVSLGSLEELQHQGPGFKYVPPFSESNKRYYVEPLGNHFFYYEAHY
;
A
#
# COMPACT_ATOMS: atom_id res chain seq x y z
N MET A 1 -30.22 48.26 1.18
CA MET A 1 -30.31 46.99 0.41
C MET A 1 -29.17 46.89 -0.54
N ARG A 2 -28.07 46.19 -0.20
CA ARG A 2 -26.97 45.77 -1.11
C ARG A 2 -25.80 45.21 -0.30
N HIS A 3 -25.89 44.00 0.26
CA HIS A 3 -24.72 43.24 0.75
C HIS A 3 -25.05 41.74 0.91
N ARG A 4 -25.58 41.07 -0.12
CA ARG A 4 -25.90 39.63 -0.04
C ARG A 4 -25.35 38.75 -1.15
N PHE A 5 -24.39 39.20 -1.94
CA PHE A 5 -23.96 38.44 -3.13
C PHE A 5 -22.48 38.00 -3.16
N LEU A 6 -21.71 38.20 -2.08
CA LEU A 6 -20.26 37.91 -2.09
C LEU A 6 -19.84 36.65 -1.28
N LEU A 7 -20.75 35.95 -0.63
CA LEU A 7 -20.42 34.77 0.18
C LEU A 7 -20.53 33.44 -0.55
N PHE A 8 -21.23 33.40 -1.69
CA PHE A 8 -21.47 32.14 -2.42
C PHE A 8 -20.25 31.59 -3.18
N PRO A 9 -19.39 32.37 -3.83
CA PRO A 9 -18.26 31.82 -4.56
C PRO A 9 -17.13 31.31 -3.63
N PHE A 10 -17.01 31.83 -2.42
CA PHE A 10 -15.95 31.40 -1.49
C PHE A 10 -16.20 30.01 -0.89
N MET A 11 -17.47 29.65 -0.68
CA MET A 11 -17.86 28.34 -0.16
C MET A 11 -17.69 27.22 -1.21
N MET A 12 -17.85 27.55 -2.49
CA MET A 12 -17.66 26.58 -3.57
C MET A 12 -16.17 26.24 -3.83
N VAL A 13 -15.26 27.20 -3.65
CA VAL A 13 -13.81 26.98 -3.76
C VAL A 13 -13.28 26.15 -2.60
N ALA A 14 -13.79 26.34 -1.38
CA ALA A 14 -13.40 25.50 -0.22
C ALA A 14 -13.81 24.03 -0.37
N CYS A 15 -14.98 23.73 -1.00
CA CYS A 15 -15.39 22.35 -1.26
C CYS A 15 -14.54 21.64 -2.32
N ILE A 16 -13.98 22.37 -3.29
CA ILE A 16 -13.11 21.76 -4.33
C ILE A 16 -11.77 21.35 -3.75
N PHE A 17 -11.22 22.06 -2.76
CA PHE A 17 -10.00 21.69 -2.07
C PHE A 17 -10.14 20.48 -1.13
N CYS A 18 -11.33 20.17 -0.64
CA CYS A 18 -11.56 18.97 0.18
C CYS A 18 -11.68 17.67 -0.60
N LEU A 19 -11.84 17.71 -1.94
CA LEU A 19 -12.00 16.50 -2.76
C LEU A 19 -10.69 15.95 -3.34
N THR A 20 -9.55 16.61 -3.10
CA THR A 20 -8.25 16.16 -3.63
C THR A 20 -7.40 15.39 -2.62
N SER A 21 -7.91 15.10 -1.42
CA SER A 21 -7.09 14.65 -0.29
C SER A 21 -7.33 13.21 0.16
N CYS A 22 -7.71 12.27 -0.70
CA CYS A 22 -7.71 10.85 -0.36
C CYS A 22 -7.61 9.98 -1.62
N ARG A 23 -6.52 10.10 -2.34
CA ARG A 23 -6.11 9.03 -3.25
C ARG A 23 -4.85 8.43 -2.68
N GLY A 24 -4.99 7.26 -2.06
CA GLY A 24 -3.86 6.44 -1.67
C GLY A 24 -2.92 6.18 -2.84
N LEU A 25 -1.70 5.81 -2.54
CA LEU A 25 -0.72 5.48 -3.57
C LEU A 25 -1.06 4.12 -4.17
N THR A 26 -1.25 4.07 -5.49
CA THR A 26 -1.68 2.88 -6.21
C THR A 26 -0.75 2.51 -7.36
N ASN A 27 0.48 3.02 -7.32
CA ASN A 27 1.51 2.66 -8.29
C ASN A 27 2.83 2.35 -7.59
N ARG A 28 3.55 1.39 -8.15
CA ARG A 28 4.83 0.91 -7.63
C ARG A 28 5.86 2.03 -7.42
N GLU A 29 6.03 2.89 -8.40
CA GLU A 29 7.08 3.91 -8.39
C GLU A 29 6.92 4.87 -7.23
N SER A 30 5.70 5.34 -6.98
CA SER A 30 5.41 6.23 -5.85
C SER A 30 5.62 5.55 -4.50
N ILE A 31 5.24 4.27 -4.37
CA ILE A 31 5.38 3.54 -3.10
C ILE A 31 6.85 3.18 -2.83
N VAL A 32 7.60 2.76 -3.86
CA VAL A 32 9.03 2.53 -3.73
C VAL A 32 9.78 3.82 -3.38
N SER A 33 9.43 4.94 -4.02
CA SER A 33 10.00 6.26 -3.68
C SER A 33 9.68 6.66 -2.24
N LEU A 34 8.43 6.47 -1.78
CA LEU A 34 8.04 6.71 -0.39
C LEU A 34 8.94 5.92 0.59
N TYR A 35 9.17 4.63 0.32
CA TYR A 35 10.07 3.81 1.13
C TYR A 35 11.49 4.38 1.15
N LEU A 36 12.06 4.67 -0.02
CA LEU A 36 13.44 5.14 -0.15
C LEU A 36 13.63 6.50 0.52
N GLU A 37 12.71 7.42 0.37
CA GLU A 37 12.74 8.75 0.99
C GLU A 37 12.62 8.69 2.52
N ASN A 38 11.95 7.67 3.05
CA ASN A 38 11.72 7.47 4.49
C ASN A 38 12.47 6.26 5.07
N ALA A 39 13.48 5.72 4.37
CA ALA A 39 14.18 4.49 4.76
C ALA A 39 14.72 4.50 6.21
N GLY A 40 15.10 5.67 6.71
CA GLY A 40 15.54 5.85 8.11
C GLY A 40 14.42 5.64 9.13
N ALA A 41 13.18 6.05 8.81
CA ALA A 41 12.00 5.84 9.65
C ALA A 41 11.60 4.36 9.66
N PHE A 42 11.54 3.72 8.50
CA PHE A 42 11.25 2.29 8.36
C PHE A 42 12.24 1.43 9.14
N ARG A 43 13.55 1.69 8.99
CA ARG A 43 14.58 0.99 9.74
C ARG A 43 14.41 1.18 11.25
N ARG A 44 14.17 2.41 11.72
CA ARG A 44 13.97 2.69 13.15
C ARG A 44 12.74 1.95 13.68
N ALA A 45 11.64 1.92 12.94
CA ALA A 45 10.44 1.18 13.33
C ALA A 45 10.73 -0.33 13.49
N SER A 46 11.50 -0.94 12.58
CA SER A 46 11.88 -2.35 12.68
C SER A 46 12.83 -2.64 13.85
N GLU A 47 13.71 -1.70 14.22
CA GLU A 47 14.64 -1.83 15.34
C GLU A 47 13.94 -1.64 16.69
N THR A 48 12.95 -0.76 16.79
CA THR A 48 12.29 -0.38 18.05
C THR A 48 10.95 -1.07 18.26
N GLY A 49 10.33 -1.59 17.20
CA GLY A 49 8.95 -2.09 17.21
C GLY A 49 7.89 -0.99 17.23
N ASP A 50 8.27 0.28 17.09
CA ASP A 50 7.34 1.42 17.04
C ASP A 50 6.84 1.64 15.61
N TRP A 51 5.92 0.79 15.20
CA TRP A 51 5.32 0.82 13.87
C TRP A 51 4.35 1.98 13.69
N GLU A 52 3.70 2.42 14.77
CA GLU A 52 2.72 3.51 14.74
C GLU A 52 3.35 4.83 14.25
N ALA A 53 4.65 5.04 14.53
CA ALA A 53 5.38 6.21 14.04
C ALA A 53 5.39 6.34 12.51
N LEU A 54 5.19 5.25 11.77
CA LEU A 54 5.10 5.29 10.30
C LEU A 54 3.74 5.83 9.80
N SER A 55 2.71 5.89 10.63
CA SER A 55 1.39 6.45 10.27
C SER A 55 1.44 7.95 9.94
N GLU A 56 2.47 8.64 10.41
CA GLU A 56 2.72 10.05 10.12
C GLU A 56 3.28 10.28 8.69
N ILE A 57 3.71 9.22 8.01
CA ILE A 57 4.24 9.31 6.64
C ILE A 57 3.08 9.46 5.66
N ASN A 58 3.04 10.59 4.97
CA ASN A 58 2.02 10.82 3.95
C ASN A 58 2.12 9.77 2.83
N GLY A 59 1.04 9.05 2.61
CA GLY A 59 0.98 7.93 1.66
C GLY A 59 0.88 6.56 2.32
N ILE A 60 0.98 6.46 3.65
CA ILE A 60 0.59 5.27 4.41
C ILE A 60 -0.81 5.54 4.96
N GLU A 61 -1.79 4.75 4.51
CA GLU A 61 -3.19 4.91 4.93
C GLU A 61 -3.50 4.17 6.23
N ARG A 62 -2.85 3.02 6.43
CA ARG A 62 -3.15 2.13 7.57
C ARG A 62 -1.98 1.20 7.85
N ILE A 63 -1.76 0.91 9.12
CA ILE A 63 -0.78 -0.06 9.59
C ILE A 63 -1.52 -1.16 10.35
N GLU A 64 -1.27 -2.40 10.01
CA GLU A 64 -1.91 -3.57 10.62
C GLU A 64 -0.84 -4.60 10.99
N ALA A 65 -0.85 -5.04 12.25
CA ALA A 65 -0.06 -6.17 12.68
C ALA A 65 -0.82 -7.46 12.31
N GLU A 66 -0.25 -8.23 11.41
CA GLU A 66 -0.74 -9.54 11.00
C GLU A 66 0.12 -10.65 11.63
N GLU A 67 -0.30 -11.91 11.50
CA GLU A 67 0.38 -13.04 12.12
C GLU A 67 1.85 -13.17 11.69
N ARG A 68 2.17 -12.84 10.43
CA ARG A 68 3.49 -13.07 9.83
C ARG A 68 4.17 -11.79 9.34
N CYS A 69 3.51 -10.63 9.46
CA CYS A 69 4.07 -9.38 8.99
C CYS A 69 3.43 -8.16 9.68
N ILE A 70 4.07 -7.02 9.48
CA ILE A 70 3.46 -5.71 9.69
C ILE A 70 3.12 -5.15 8.32
N ASN A 71 1.84 -4.98 8.05
CA ASN A 71 1.32 -4.51 6.79
C ASN A 71 1.06 -3.00 6.84
N MET A 72 1.63 -2.25 5.92
CA MET A 72 1.48 -0.81 5.73
C MET A 72 0.76 -0.56 4.42
N LEU A 73 -0.57 -0.45 4.47
CA LEU A 73 -1.39 -0.17 3.30
C LEU A 73 -1.15 1.26 2.81
N CYS A 74 -0.80 1.41 1.55
CA CYS A 74 -0.59 2.71 0.91
C CYS A 74 -1.76 3.13 0.02
N GLY A 75 -2.58 2.20 -0.43
CA GLY A 75 -3.77 2.50 -1.20
C GLY A 75 -4.49 1.28 -1.74
N GLY A 76 -5.70 1.52 -2.24
CA GLY A 76 -6.52 0.50 -2.87
C GLY A 76 -7.40 1.05 -3.97
N ILE A 77 -7.72 0.23 -4.95
CA ILE A 77 -8.63 0.56 -6.05
C ILE A 77 -9.62 -0.59 -6.22
N GLY A 78 -10.88 -0.26 -6.41
CA GLY A 78 -11.92 -1.24 -6.75
C GLY A 78 -13.03 -1.33 -5.71
N PHE A 79 -13.94 -2.27 -5.94
CA PHE A 79 -15.08 -2.53 -5.09
C PHE A 79 -15.40 -4.03 -5.08
N GLY A 80 -15.67 -4.59 -3.92
CA GLY A 80 -16.01 -6.02 -3.78
C GLY A 80 -14.88 -6.95 -4.23
N SER A 81 -15.21 -7.95 -5.03
CA SER A 81 -14.25 -8.96 -5.54
C SER A 81 -13.28 -8.47 -6.62
N GLY A 82 -13.33 -7.19 -6.97
CA GLY A 82 -12.42 -6.57 -7.94
C GLY A 82 -11.49 -5.56 -7.27
N THR A 83 -11.17 -5.73 -6.00
CA THR A 83 -10.33 -4.79 -5.25
C THR A 83 -8.85 -5.12 -5.40
N SER A 84 -8.06 -4.07 -5.60
CA SER A 84 -6.61 -4.14 -5.62
C SER A 84 -6.05 -3.36 -4.45
N TYR A 85 -5.06 -3.92 -3.77
CA TYR A 85 -4.36 -3.30 -2.64
C TYR A 85 -2.88 -3.13 -2.97
N TYR A 86 -2.31 -2.04 -2.50
CA TYR A 86 -0.91 -1.66 -2.72
C TYR A 86 -0.29 -1.21 -1.41
N GLY A 87 0.90 -1.69 -1.13
CA GLY A 87 1.55 -1.31 0.13
C GLY A 87 2.97 -1.80 0.29
N ILE A 88 3.44 -1.66 1.51
CA ILE A 88 4.71 -2.16 1.97
C ILE A 88 4.42 -3.09 3.15
N PHE A 89 5.16 -4.18 3.28
CA PHE A 89 5.13 -4.96 4.50
C PHE A 89 6.53 -5.27 5.01
N TYR A 90 6.63 -5.52 6.29
CA TYR A 90 7.82 -6.02 6.96
C TYR A 90 7.59 -7.48 7.40
N SER A 91 8.53 -8.36 7.08
CA SER A 91 8.54 -9.75 7.54
C SER A 91 9.95 -10.11 8.00
N ASP A 92 10.11 -10.40 9.28
CA ASP A 92 11.41 -10.77 9.88
C ASP A 92 11.95 -12.10 9.34
N SER A 93 11.08 -12.97 8.84
CA SER A 93 11.42 -14.24 8.21
C SER A 93 11.61 -14.17 6.70
N ASP A 94 11.53 -12.97 6.09
CA ASP A 94 11.53 -12.77 4.63
C ASP A 94 10.46 -13.57 3.88
N ASP A 95 9.30 -13.78 4.52
CA ASP A 95 8.19 -14.48 3.92
C ASP A 95 7.50 -13.63 2.86
N LEU A 96 7.71 -13.96 1.59
CA LEU A 96 7.15 -13.24 0.44
C LEU A 96 5.61 -13.32 0.36
N LEU A 97 5.00 -14.26 1.06
CA LEU A 97 3.55 -14.47 1.11
C LEU A 97 2.92 -14.02 2.43
N ALA A 98 3.66 -13.25 3.25
CA ALA A 98 3.22 -12.87 4.59
C ALA A 98 1.90 -12.08 4.59
N VAL A 99 1.69 -11.19 3.60
CA VAL A 99 0.45 -10.39 3.46
C VAL A 99 -0.69 -11.17 2.84
N ASN A 100 -0.41 -12.21 2.08
CA ASN A 100 -1.45 -12.91 1.32
C ASN A 100 -1.45 -14.42 1.59
N VAL A 101 -1.98 -14.80 2.73
CA VAL A 101 -2.13 -16.20 3.17
C VAL A 101 -3.02 -17.07 2.28
N SER A 102 -3.78 -16.49 1.35
CA SER A 102 -4.67 -17.23 0.45
C SER A 102 -3.99 -17.70 -0.83
N LEU A 103 -2.73 -17.37 -1.04
CA LEU A 103 -1.89 -17.90 -2.11
C LEU A 103 -1.23 -19.19 -1.62
N GLY A 104 -1.16 -20.20 -2.48
CA GLY A 104 -0.73 -21.56 -2.11
C GLY A 104 0.70 -21.64 -1.57
N SER A 105 1.70 -21.78 -2.43
CA SER A 105 3.09 -21.97 -2.01
C SER A 105 4.06 -21.01 -2.71
N LEU A 106 5.25 -20.83 -2.10
CA LEU A 106 6.34 -20.06 -2.70
C LEU A 106 6.78 -20.60 -4.07
N GLU A 107 6.59 -21.91 -4.30
CA GLU A 107 6.93 -22.57 -5.57
C GLU A 107 6.09 -22.07 -6.76
N GLU A 108 4.97 -21.44 -6.50
CA GLU A 108 4.09 -20.87 -7.52
C GLU A 108 4.49 -19.43 -7.91
N LEU A 109 5.47 -18.84 -7.20
CA LEU A 109 6.00 -17.53 -7.53
C LEU A 109 6.99 -17.62 -8.70
N GLN A 110 6.77 -16.79 -9.70
CA GLN A 110 7.64 -16.65 -10.86
C GLN A 110 8.42 -15.35 -10.81
N HIS A 111 9.68 -15.38 -11.12
CA HIS A 111 10.54 -14.19 -11.19
C HIS A 111 10.02 -13.21 -12.25
N GLN A 112 9.81 -11.95 -11.88
CA GLN A 112 9.40 -10.89 -12.79
C GLN A 112 10.10 -9.58 -12.46
N GLY A 113 11.06 -9.17 -13.29
CA GLY A 113 11.84 -7.96 -13.01
C GLY A 113 12.57 -8.03 -11.68
N PRO A 114 12.45 -7.04 -10.81
CA PRO A 114 13.08 -7.01 -9.48
C PRO A 114 12.35 -7.84 -8.42
N GLY A 115 11.19 -8.40 -8.74
CA GLY A 115 10.34 -9.12 -7.80
C GLY A 115 9.83 -10.46 -8.30
N PHE A 116 8.73 -10.88 -7.70
CA PHE A 116 8.08 -12.16 -7.94
C PHE A 116 6.59 -11.95 -8.16
N LYS A 117 6.03 -12.72 -9.08
CA LYS A 117 4.61 -12.70 -9.41
C LYS A 117 3.98 -14.05 -9.22
N TYR A 118 2.79 -14.06 -8.62
CA TYR A 118 1.88 -15.18 -8.61
C TYR A 118 0.80 -15.00 -9.66
N VAL A 119 0.61 -16.01 -10.49
CA VAL A 119 -0.52 -16.11 -11.42
C VAL A 119 -1.14 -17.49 -11.22
N PRO A 120 -2.41 -17.56 -10.80
CA PRO A 120 -3.05 -18.84 -10.60
C PRO A 120 -3.04 -19.67 -11.89
N PRO A 121 -2.90 -20.99 -11.77
CA PRO A 121 -2.76 -21.90 -12.94
C PRO A 121 -4.01 -21.99 -13.81
N PHE A 122 -5.15 -21.50 -13.35
CA PHE A 122 -6.41 -21.51 -14.11
C PHE A 122 -6.98 -20.11 -14.26
N SER A 123 -7.48 -19.80 -15.44
CA SER A 123 -8.02 -18.50 -15.85
C SER A 123 -9.28 -18.05 -15.08
N GLU A 124 -9.79 -18.84 -14.18
CA GLU A 124 -11.02 -18.56 -13.41
C GLU A 124 -10.82 -17.67 -12.19
N SER A 125 -9.57 -17.45 -11.78
CA SER A 125 -9.25 -16.55 -10.66
C SER A 125 -8.62 -15.27 -11.20
N ASN A 126 -9.27 -14.13 -10.94
CA ASN A 126 -8.69 -12.80 -11.19
C ASN A 126 -7.60 -12.43 -10.17
N LYS A 127 -7.30 -13.34 -9.22
CA LYS A 127 -6.31 -13.11 -8.18
C LYS A 127 -4.92 -13.03 -8.80
N ARG A 128 -4.22 -11.94 -8.51
CA ARG A 128 -2.83 -11.74 -8.90
C ARG A 128 -2.10 -11.15 -7.71
N TYR A 129 -0.86 -11.52 -7.55
CA TYR A 129 0.00 -11.00 -6.52
C TYR A 129 1.37 -10.70 -7.10
N TYR A 130 1.92 -9.56 -6.73
CA TYR A 130 3.29 -9.19 -7.03
C TYR A 130 3.96 -8.74 -5.73
N VAL A 131 5.21 -9.16 -5.52
CA VAL A 131 6.00 -8.81 -4.36
C VAL A 131 7.44 -8.52 -4.79
N GLU A 132 8.04 -7.48 -4.21
CA GLU A 132 9.40 -7.05 -4.53
C GLU A 132 10.16 -6.70 -3.26
N PRO A 133 11.35 -7.30 -3.02
CA PRO A 133 12.21 -6.93 -1.91
C PRO A 133 12.69 -5.47 -2.03
N LEU A 134 12.51 -4.69 -0.97
CA LEU A 134 13.02 -3.32 -0.86
C LEU A 134 14.31 -3.24 -0.01
N GLY A 135 14.66 -4.35 0.66
CA GLY A 135 15.78 -4.45 1.59
C GLY A 135 15.35 -4.34 3.06
N ASN A 136 16.22 -4.79 3.98
CA ASN A 136 16.00 -4.77 5.43
C ASN A 136 14.69 -5.43 5.86
N HIS A 137 14.30 -6.56 5.23
CA HIS A 137 13.05 -7.29 5.48
C HIS A 137 11.78 -6.54 5.10
N PHE A 138 11.88 -5.46 4.32
CA PHE A 138 10.73 -4.75 3.75
C PHE A 138 10.49 -5.18 2.32
N PHE A 139 9.20 -5.24 1.96
CA PHE A 139 8.73 -5.68 0.66
C PHE A 139 7.61 -4.76 0.17
N TYR A 140 7.66 -4.37 -1.10
CA TYR A 140 6.52 -3.81 -1.80
C TYR A 140 5.59 -4.91 -2.25
N TYR A 141 4.28 -4.68 -2.26
CA TYR A 141 3.31 -5.64 -2.78
C TYR A 141 2.16 -4.99 -3.55
N GLU A 142 1.62 -5.76 -4.49
CA GLU A 142 0.33 -5.55 -5.15
C GLU A 142 -0.50 -6.83 -5.02
N ALA A 143 -1.73 -6.71 -4.52
CA ALA A 143 -2.66 -7.81 -4.40
C ALA A 143 -3.97 -7.48 -5.12
N HIS A 144 -4.39 -8.32 -6.06
CA HIS A 144 -5.62 -8.18 -6.82
C HIS A 144 -6.53 -9.37 -6.53
N TYR A 145 -7.82 -9.09 -6.24
CA TYR A 145 -8.83 -10.09 -5.85
C TYR A 145 -10.00 -10.15 -6.82
#